data_4f0b8d212ccc9aa158697a5fe18baea2
#
_entry.id   4f0b8d212ccc9aa158697a5fe18baea2
#
_cell.length_a   1.000
_cell.length_b   1.000
_cell.length_c   1.000
_cell.angle_alpha   90.00
_cell.angle_beta   90.00
_cell.angle_gamma   90.00
#
_symmetry.space_group_name_H-M   'P 1'
#
loop_
_entity.id
_entity.type
_entity.pdbx_description
1 polymer ?
#
loop_
_entity_poly.entity_id
_entity_poly.type
_entity_poly.pdbx_seq_one_letter_code
_entity_poly.pdbx_strand_id
1 'polypeptide(L)'
;FAFKRRFFIPEILFFFKGSSVIIAPLLFQRDATNMIFKTLNFYVFESSIFNDQFLMIILFLSFLSSIYISSNKDSDNKALMIMDFLSLIILNFFLTPVLAFTLYFCFLHSIRHSITLIFELDKFFNAGLKKFISKAFPLTLITSIVFLITIYFLNNFYKLDEAIYKVVFIGLASLTFPHILLEYLLEK
;
A
#
# COMPACT_ATOMS: atom_id res chain seq x y z
N PHE A 1 -15.81 -31.78 15.47
CA PHE A 1 -14.87 -30.68 15.22
C PHE A 1 -14.37 -30.80 13.77
N ALA A 2 -15.13 -30.28 12.82
CA ALA A 2 -14.71 -30.14 11.45
C ALA A 2 -13.98 -28.79 11.32
N PHE A 3 -12.66 -28.81 11.36
CA PHE A 3 -11.82 -27.68 11.04
C PHE A 3 -12.06 -27.29 9.57
N LYS A 4 -12.82 -26.22 9.36
CA LYS A 4 -13.21 -25.74 8.04
C LYS A 4 -11.97 -25.24 7.30
N ARG A 5 -11.35 -26.11 6.49
CA ARG A 5 -10.16 -25.87 5.62
C ARG A 5 -10.44 -24.87 4.48
N ARG A 6 -11.11 -23.74 4.75
CA ARG A 6 -11.48 -22.77 3.70
C ARG A 6 -10.68 -21.46 3.72
N PHE A 7 -9.69 -21.30 4.60
CA PHE A 7 -9.08 -19.99 4.88
C PHE A 7 -7.74 -19.69 4.20
N PHE A 8 -7.02 -20.65 3.65
CA PHE A 8 -5.67 -20.40 3.12
C PHE A 8 -5.61 -19.83 1.70
N ILE A 9 -6.54 -20.21 0.83
CA ILE A 9 -6.48 -19.83 -0.60
C ILE A 9 -6.74 -18.33 -0.81
N PRO A 10 -7.80 -17.73 -0.25
CA PRO A 10 -8.03 -16.29 -0.43
C PRO A 10 -6.91 -15.42 0.18
N GLU A 11 -6.37 -15.77 1.32
CA GLU A 11 -5.30 -15.02 1.98
C GLU A 11 -4.01 -15.01 1.15
N ILE A 12 -3.62 -16.15 0.59
CA ILE A 12 -2.47 -16.27 -0.32
C ILE A 12 -2.68 -15.41 -1.58
N LEU A 13 -3.88 -15.39 -2.14
CA LEU A 13 -4.19 -14.59 -3.32
C LEU A 13 -4.11 -13.08 -3.01
N PHE A 14 -4.60 -12.64 -1.85
CA PHE A 14 -4.45 -11.25 -1.41
C PHE A 14 -2.98 -10.88 -1.17
N PHE A 15 -2.18 -11.79 -0.63
CA PHE A 15 -0.75 -11.60 -0.48
C PHE A 15 -0.04 -11.41 -1.82
N PHE A 16 -0.32 -12.28 -2.81
CA PHE A 16 0.24 -12.11 -4.16
C PHE A 16 -0.23 -10.82 -4.81
N LYS A 17 -1.49 -10.44 -4.69
CA LYS A 17 -1.99 -9.16 -5.18
C LYS A 17 -1.24 -7.98 -4.54
N GLY A 18 -1.06 -7.99 -3.23
CA GLY A 18 -0.35 -6.94 -2.51
C GLY A 18 1.14 -6.86 -2.83
N SER A 19 1.78 -7.99 -3.15
CA SER A 19 3.21 -8.04 -3.48
C SER A 19 3.57 -7.21 -4.72
N SER A 20 2.63 -6.95 -5.63
CA SER A 20 2.84 -6.13 -6.82
C SER A 20 3.35 -4.72 -6.50
N VAL A 21 2.97 -4.14 -5.36
CA VAL A 21 3.40 -2.81 -4.92
C VAL A 21 4.92 -2.75 -4.72
N ILE A 22 5.53 -3.85 -4.31
CA ILE A 22 7.00 -3.96 -4.08
C ILE A 22 7.69 -4.50 -5.32
N ILE A 23 7.09 -5.47 -6.00
CA ILE A 23 7.71 -6.18 -7.13
C ILE A 23 7.75 -5.31 -8.39
N ALA A 24 6.72 -4.50 -8.67
CA ALA A 24 6.71 -3.65 -9.83
C ALA A 24 7.87 -2.63 -9.85
N PRO A 25 8.13 -1.83 -8.81
CA PRO A 25 9.29 -0.94 -8.81
C PRO A 25 10.62 -1.68 -8.84
N LEU A 26 10.75 -2.86 -8.21
CA LEU A 26 11.97 -3.68 -8.28
C LEU A 26 12.24 -4.21 -9.69
N LEU A 27 11.20 -4.48 -10.49
CA LEU A 27 11.36 -4.96 -11.85
C LEU A 27 11.69 -3.81 -12.83
N PHE A 28 10.97 -2.70 -12.74
CA PHE A 28 11.09 -1.61 -13.71
C PHE A 28 12.18 -0.59 -13.38
N GLN A 29 12.48 -0.39 -12.09
CA GLN A 29 13.44 0.63 -11.62
C GLN A 29 14.28 0.09 -10.46
N ARG A 30 14.99 -0.99 -10.71
CA ARG A 30 15.73 -1.76 -9.72
C ARG A 30 16.71 -0.93 -8.90
N ASP A 31 17.53 -0.11 -9.57
CA ASP A 31 18.59 0.65 -8.90
C ASP A 31 18.02 1.69 -7.93
N ALA A 32 17.02 2.46 -8.38
CA ALA A 32 16.34 3.45 -7.55
C ALA A 32 15.61 2.80 -6.37
N THR A 33 14.99 1.65 -6.61
CA THR A 33 14.26 0.90 -5.56
C THR A 33 15.23 0.31 -4.54
N ASN A 34 16.34 -0.27 -4.98
CA ASN A 34 17.37 -0.80 -4.09
C ASN A 34 18.00 0.31 -3.24
N MET A 35 18.19 1.51 -3.80
CA MET A 35 18.68 2.65 -3.03
C MET A 35 17.74 2.99 -1.87
N ILE A 36 16.42 2.99 -2.10
CA ILE A 36 15.43 3.22 -1.05
C ILE A 36 15.51 2.12 0.02
N PHE A 37 15.57 0.85 -0.38
CA PHE A 37 15.68 -0.26 0.57
C PHE A 37 16.98 -0.21 1.39
N LYS A 38 18.12 0.15 0.76
CA LYS A 38 19.38 0.38 1.47
C LYS A 38 19.25 1.48 2.54
N THR A 39 18.60 2.58 2.20
CA THR A 39 18.32 3.67 3.15
C THR A 39 17.52 3.18 4.37
N LEU A 40 16.64 2.18 4.15
CA LEU A 40 15.85 1.54 5.21
C LEU A 40 16.60 0.38 5.91
N ASN A 41 17.86 0.12 5.56
CA ASN A 41 18.69 -1.01 6.03
C ASN A 41 18.17 -2.40 5.61
N PHE A 42 17.42 -2.47 4.50
CA PHE A 42 16.99 -3.72 3.88
C PHE A 42 17.88 -4.09 2.69
N TYR A 43 18.70 -5.12 2.84
CA TYR A 43 19.65 -5.60 1.81
C TYR A 43 19.20 -6.90 1.11
N VAL A 44 18.04 -7.42 1.46
CA VAL A 44 17.57 -8.75 1.00
C VAL A 44 17.39 -8.79 -0.51
N PHE A 45 16.97 -7.70 -1.14
CA PHE A 45 16.70 -7.62 -2.57
C PHE A 45 17.95 -7.54 -3.45
N GLU A 46 19.15 -7.42 -2.86
CA GLU A 46 20.42 -7.51 -3.59
C GLU A 46 20.87 -8.96 -3.84
N SER A 47 20.22 -9.93 -3.21
CA SER A 47 20.56 -11.33 -3.40
C SER A 47 20.26 -11.81 -4.83
N SER A 48 21.04 -12.76 -5.33
CA SER A 48 20.87 -13.37 -6.65
C SER A 48 19.52 -14.09 -6.83
N ILE A 49 18.80 -14.36 -5.74
CA ILE A 49 17.47 -14.98 -5.75
C ILE A 49 16.44 -14.06 -6.41
N PHE A 50 16.55 -12.73 -6.21
CA PHE A 50 15.65 -11.74 -6.78
C PHE A 50 16.10 -11.31 -8.18
N ASN A 51 16.30 -12.29 -9.08
CA ASN A 51 16.58 -12.01 -10.48
C ASN A 51 15.30 -11.58 -11.22
N ASP A 52 15.44 -11.01 -12.42
CA ASP A 52 14.33 -10.48 -13.19
C ASP A 52 13.29 -11.55 -13.55
N GLN A 53 13.74 -12.79 -13.80
CA GLN A 53 12.84 -13.89 -14.10
C GLN A 53 11.93 -14.23 -12.89
N PHE A 54 12.51 -14.27 -11.70
CA PHE A 54 11.75 -14.52 -10.47
C PHE A 54 10.75 -13.40 -10.19
N LEU A 55 11.16 -12.14 -10.35
CA LEU A 55 10.28 -10.98 -10.19
C LEU A 55 9.12 -10.98 -11.21
N MET A 56 9.40 -11.34 -12.47
CA MET A 56 8.36 -11.49 -13.49
C MET A 56 7.35 -12.60 -13.14
N ILE A 57 7.81 -13.74 -12.63
CA ILE A 57 6.91 -14.81 -12.20
C ILE A 57 5.99 -14.35 -11.09
N ILE A 58 6.51 -13.66 -10.06
CA ILE A 58 5.69 -13.15 -8.96
C ILE A 58 4.69 -12.10 -9.47
N LEU A 59 5.12 -11.20 -10.37
CA LEU A 59 4.24 -10.21 -10.96
C LEU A 59 3.11 -10.86 -11.77
N PHE A 60 3.41 -11.91 -12.52
CA PHE A 60 2.41 -12.69 -13.24
C PHE A 60 1.43 -13.40 -12.30
N LEU A 61 1.91 -14.00 -11.22
CA LEU A 61 1.06 -14.59 -10.18
C LEU A 61 0.17 -13.54 -9.51
N SER A 62 0.69 -12.34 -9.28
CA SER A 62 -0.08 -11.20 -8.77
C SER A 62 -1.20 -10.79 -9.73
N PHE A 63 -0.93 -10.78 -11.03
CA PHE A 63 -1.94 -10.51 -12.06
C PHE A 63 -3.04 -11.57 -12.09
N LEU A 64 -2.65 -12.85 -12.10
CA LEU A 64 -3.62 -13.96 -12.03
C LEU A 64 -4.48 -13.91 -10.77
N SER A 65 -3.85 -13.60 -9.62
CA SER A 65 -4.57 -13.42 -8.35
C SER A 65 -5.59 -12.29 -8.42
N SER A 66 -5.24 -11.17 -9.06
CA SER A 66 -6.14 -10.02 -9.23
C SER A 66 -7.35 -10.38 -10.10
N ILE A 67 -7.15 -11.16 -11.18
CA ILE A 67 -8.22 -11.65 -12.05
C ILE A 67 -9.11 -12.65 -11.29
N TYR A 68 -8.51 -13.58 -10.56
CA TYR A 68 -9.26 -14.60 -9.82
C TYR A 68 -10.15 -13.98 -8.72
N ILE A 69 -9.59 -13.06 -7.93
CA ILE A 69 -10.35 -12.33 -6.90
C ILE A 69 -11.48 -11.53 -7.54
N SER A 70 -11.20 -10.86 -8.67
CA SER A 70 -12.20 -10.10 -9.44
C SER A 70 -13.33 -11.00 -9.95
N SER A 71 -13.02 -12.22 -10.41
CA SER A 71 -14.01 -13.15 -10.94
C SER A 71 -14.98 -13.70 -9.86
N ASN A 72 -14.47 -13.89 -8.64
CA ASN A 72 -15.22 -14.52 -7.54
C ASN A 72 -16.02 -13.56 -6.65
N LYS A 73 -15.80 -12.25 -6.77
CA LYS A 73 -16.62 -11.25 -6.07
C LYS A 73 -17.85 -10.92 -6.91
N ASP A 74 -19.03 -11.11 -6.32
CA ASP A 74 -20.26 -10.53 -6.86
C ASP A 74 -20.09 -9.02 -6.80
N SER A 75 -19.94 -8.34 -7.94
CA SER A 75 -20.31 -6.95 -8.06
C SER A 75 -19.48 -6.07 -9.01
N ASP A 76 -19.89 -4.83 -9.04
CA ASP A 76 -19.45 -3.64 -9.76
C ASP A 76 -17.94 -3.29 -9.59
N ASN A 77 -17.24 -3.94 -8.65
CA ASN A 77 -15.83 -3.68 -8.31
C ASN A 77 -14.80 -4.52 -9.11
N LYS A 78 -15.27 -5.39 -10.03
CA LYS A 78 -14.36 -6.29 -10.79
C LYS A 78 -13.35 -5.51 -11.62
N ALA A 79 -13.83 -4.55 -12.38
CA ALA A 79 -12.99 -3.71 -13.23
C ALA A 79 -11.98 -2.89 -12.40
N LEU A 80 -12.40 -2.39 -11.25
CA LEU A 80 -11.56 -1.57 -10.38
C LEU A 80 -10.33 -2.33 -9.87
N MET A 81 -10.47 -3.62 -9.52
CA MET A 81 -9.33 -4.43 -9.05
C MET A 81 -8.26 -4.67 -10.11
N ILE A 82 -8.69 -4.85 -11.37
CA ILE A 82 -7.78 -5.01 -12.50
C ILE A 82 -7.15 -3.65 -12.84
N MET A 83 -7.93 -2.58 -12.83
CA MET A 83 -7.44 -1.21 -13.06
C MET A 83 -6.41 -0.78 -12.00
N ASP A 84 -6.57 -1.19 -10.74
CA ASP A 84 -5.59 -0.94 -9.68
C ASP A 84 -4.23 -1.56 -10.01
N PHE A 85 -4.24 -2.83 -10.43
CA PHE A 85 -3.02 -3.53 -10.81
C PHE A 85 -2.36 -2.87 -12.04
N LEU A 86 -3.15 -2.58 -13.10
CA LEU A 86 -2.64 -1.93 -14.30
C LEU A 86 -2.10 -0.53 -14.01
N SER A 87 -2.79 0.26 -13.19
CA SER A 87 -2.33 1.58 -12.78
C SER A 87 -0.98 1.52 -12.08
N LEU A 88 -0.79 0.54 -11.19
CA LEU A 88 0.46 0.33 -10.48
C LEU A 88 1.61 -0.01 -11.44
N ILE A 89 1.37 -0.88 -12.43
CA ILE A 89 2.36 -1.22 -13.47
C ILE A 89 2.73 0.02 -14.28
N ILE A 90 1.73 0.74 -14.80
CA ILE A 90 1.92 1.93 -15.62
C ILE A 90 2.68 3.01 -14.85
N LEU A 91 2.31 3.28 -13.60
CA LEU A 91 2.99 4.26 -12.77
C LEU A 91 4.48 3.91 -12.56
N ASN A 92 4.80 2.66 -12.24
CA ASN A 92 6.17 2.23 -12.03
C ASN A 92 7.00 2.13 -13.32
N PHE A 93 6.35 2.01 -14.47
CA PHE A 93 7.03 2.03 -15.76
C PHE A 93 7.50 3.45 -16.15
N PHE A 94 6.67 4.47 -15.88
CA PHE A 94 6.93 5.85 -16.31
C PHE A 94 7.53 6.74 -15.23
N LEU A 95 7.32 6.45 -13.94
CA LEU A 95 7.66 7.33 -12.83
C LEU A 95 8.68 6.69 -11.90
N THR A 96 9.41 7.53 -11.16
CA THR A 96 10.31 7.04 -10.11
C THR A 96 9.54 6.28 -9.03
N PRO A 97 10.15 5.30 -8.34
CA PRO A 97 9.44 4.45 -7.38
C PRO A 97 8.68 5.23 -6.30
N VAL A 98 9.30 6.30 -5.78
CA VAL A 98 8.68 7.15 -4.75
C VAL A 98 7.46 7.88 -5.30
N LEU A 99 7.56 8.45 -6.50
CA LEU A 99 6.46 9.18 -7.12
C LEU A 99 5.33 8.22 -7.51
N ALA A 100 5.65 7.06 -8.09
CA ALA A 100 4.68 6.01 -8.41
C ALA A 100 3.93 5.54 -7.16
N PHE A 101 4.66 5.27 -6.09
CA PHE A 101 4.09 4.88 -4.80
C PHE A 101 3.18 5.98 -4.22
N THR A 102 3.65 7.23 -4.23
CA THR A 102 2.87 8.36 -3.70
C THR A 102 1.56 8.55 -4.48
N LEU A 103 1.62 8.53 -5.81
CA LEU A 103 0.42 8.67 -6.64
C LEU A 103 -0.53 7.48 -6.43
N TYR A 104 -0.03 6.27 -6.41
CA TYR A 104 -0.85 5.09 -6.17
C TYR A 104 -1.51 5.13 -4.80
N PHE A 105 -0.71 5.36 -3.75
CA PHE A 105 -1.18 5.29 -2.37
C PHE A 105 -2.09 6.46 -2.01
N CYS A 106 -1.68 7.71 -2.31
CA CYS A 106 -2.45 8.90 -1.93
C CYS A 106 -3.70 9.11 -2.79
N PHE A 107 -3.60 8.91 -4.12
CA PHE A 107 -4.73 9.22 -5.01
C PHE A 107 -5.62 8.00 -5.28
N LEU A 108 -5.05 6.87 -5.66
CA LEU A 108 -5.87 5.71 -6.03
C LEU A 108 -6.40 4.96 -4.81
N HIS A 109 -5.55 4.69 -3.84
CA HIS A 109 -5.95 3.92 -2.66
C HIS A 109 -6.65 4.78 -1.61
N SER A 110 -6.02 5.86 -1.15
CA SER A 110 -6.51 6.67 -0.02
C SER A 110 -7.79 7.44 -0.34
N ILE A 111 -7.88 8.07 -1.53
CA ILE A 111 -9.09 8.82 -1.92
C ILE A 111 -10.29 7.87 -2.05
N ARG A 112 -10.10 6.69 -2.66
CA ARG A 112 -11.16 5.69 -2.78
C ARG A 112 -11.66 5.25 -1.41
N HIS A 113 -10.74 4.90 -0.51
CA HIS A 113 -11.11 4.51 0.86
C HIS A 113 -11.83 5.63 1.60
N SER A 114 -11.37 6.88 1.46
CA SER A 114 -12.03 8.04 2.04
C SER A 114 -13.45 8.25 1.52
N ILE A 115 -13.67 8.07 0.22
CA ILE A 115 -15.01 8.17 -0.38
C ILE A 115 -15.94 7.10 0.19
N THR A 116 -15.48 5.86 0.30
CA THR A 116 -16.26 4.77 0.90
C THR A 116 -16.65 5.12 2.35
N LEU A 117 -15.70 5.56 3.17
CA LEU A 117 -15.97 5.97 4.56
C LEU A 117 -16.95 7.15 4.66
N ILE A 118 -16.91 8.11 3.74
CA ILE A 118 -17.86 9.23 3.72
C ILE A 118 -19.29 8.72 3.57
N PHE A 119 -19.53 7.75 2.65
CA PHE A 119 -20.86 7.16 2.46
C PHE A 119 -21.28 6.22 3.58
N GLU A 120 -20.35 5.58 4.26
CA GLU A 120 -20.63 4.79 5.47
C GLU A 120 -21.05 5.69 6.66
N LEU A 121 -20.45 6.88 6.78
CA LEU A 121 -20.76 7.81 7.85
C LEU A 121 -22.11 8.51 7.68
N ASP A 122 -22.55 8.75 6.44
CA ASP A 122 -23.86 9.33 6.15
C ASP A 122 -24.27 9.04 4.69
N LYS A 123 -25.58 8.84 4.48
CA LYS A 123 -26.15 8.64 3.13
C LYS A 123 -25.98 9.85 2.21
N PHE A 124 -25.92 11.06 2.79
CA PHE A 124 -25.71 12.29 2.03
C PHE A 124 -24.24 12.65 2.03
N PHE A 125 -23.63 12.79 0.85
CA PHE A 125 -22.22 13.09 0.67
C PHE A 125 -21.72 14.29 1.51
N ASN A 126 -22.44 15.42 1.48
CA ASN A 126 -22.04 16.63 2.20
C ASN A 126 -22.05 16.45 3.74
N ALA A 127 -23.04 15.73 4.27
CA ALA A 127 -23.12 15.42 5.70
C ALA A 127 -22.03 14.41 6.10
N GLY A 128 -21.82 13.38 5.31
CA GLY A 128 -20.76 12.39 5.50
C GLY A 128 -19.37 13.01 5.43
N LEU A 129 -19.12 13.88 4.46
CA LEU A 129 -17.86 14.61 4.30
C LEU A 129 -17.56 15.49 5.52
N LYS A 130 -18.55 16.23 6.04
CA LYS A 130 -18.40 17.05 7.24
C LYS A 130 -18.04 16.20 8.46
N LYS A 131 -18.71 15.05 8.64
CA LYS A 131 -18.42 14.10 9.72
C LYS A 131 -17.02 13.49 9.56
N PHE A 132 -16.64 13.11 8.34
CA PHE A 132 -15.33 12.57 8.02
C PHE A 132 -14.23 13.58 8.34
N ILE A 133 -14.33 14.81 7.84
CA ILE A 133 -13.33 15.85 8.11
C ILE A 133 -13.21 16.12 9.59
N SER A 134 -14.31 16.25 10.31
CA SER A 134 -14.30 16.50 11.76
C SER A 134 -13.57 15.44 12.55
N LYS A 135 -13.65 14.16 12.12
CA LYS A 135 -12.95 13.03 12.77
C LYS A 135 -11.52 12.88 12.28
N ALA A 136 -11.28 13.04 10.99
CA ALA A 136 -9.96 12.81 10.38
C ALA A 136 -9.00 13.99 10.64
N PHE A 137 -9.48 15.22 10.63
CA PHE A 137 -8.64 16.43 10.76
C PHE A 137 -7.77 16.45 12.01
N PRO A 138 -8.30 16.23 13.24
CA PRO A 138 -7.45 16.25 14.43
C PRO A 138 -6.38 15.13 14.39
N LEU A 139 -6.72 13.97 13.85
CA LEU A 139 -5.78 12.86 13.73
C LEU A 139 -4.67 13.17 12.71
N THR A 140 -5.03 13.71 11.55
CA THR A 140 -4.05 14.10 10.51
C THR A 140 -3.15 15.24 10.99
N LEU A 141 -3.68 16.17 11.78
CA LEU A 141 -2.90 17.25 12.35
C LEU A 141 -1.86 16.73 13.36
N ILE A 142 -2.27 15.84 14.27
CA ILE A 142 -1.36 15.20 15.24
C ILE A 142 -0.28 14.41 14.50
N THR A 143 -0.65 13.58 13.53
CA THR A 143 0.33 12.78 12.78
C THR A 143 1.30 13.66 11.98
N SER A 144 0.83 14.78 11.42
CA SER A 144 1.69 15.75 10.72
C SER A 144 2.71 16.41 11.66
N ILE A 145 2.28 16.79 12.86
CA ILE A 145 3.18 17.37 13.87
C ILE A 145 4.24 16.33 14.29
N VAL A 146 3.83 15.11 14.59
CA VAL A 146 4.75 14.01 14.95
C VAL A 146 5.74 13.75 13.81
N PHE A 147 5.27 13.76 12.56
CA PHE A 147 6.11 13.59 11.37
C PHE A 147 7.19 14.67 11.28
N LEU A 148 6.82 15.95 11.43
CA LEU A 148 7.77 17.07 11.38
C LEU A 148 8.79 17.02 12.52
N ILE A 149 8.36 16.72 13.74
CA ILE A 149 9.24 16.56 14.90
C ILE A 149 10.23 15.42 14.65
N THR A 150 9.76 14.28 14.13
CA THR A 150 10.62 13.13 13.87
C THR A 150 11.64 13.43 12.79
N ILE A 151 11.27 14.10 11.70
CA ILE A 151 12.23 14.54 10.67
C ILE A 151 13.28 15.49 11.27
N TYR A 152 12.86 16.44 12.09
CA TYR A 152 13.78 17.38 12.72
C TYR A 152 14.83 16.66 13.57
N PHE A 153 14.42 15.68 14.37
CA PHE A 153 15.38 14.87 15.16
C PHE A 153 16.27 13.98 14.28
N LEU A 154 15.71 13.32 13.27
CA LEU A 154 16.50 12.45 12.39
C LEU A 154 17.51 13.22 11.53
N ASN A 155 17.21 14.46 11.15
CA ASN A 155 18.12 15.29 10.36
C ASN A 155 19.48 15.57 11.06
N ASN A 156 19.55 15.38 12.37
CA ASN A 156 20.83 15.45 13.11
C ASN A 156 21.72 14.22 12.87
N PHE A 157 21.18 13.10 12.42
CA PHE A 157 21.89 11.83 12.24
C PHE A 157 21.98 11.38 10.78
N TYR A 158 21.05 11.82 9.94
CA TYR A 158 20.90 11.41 8.55
C TYR A 158 20.76 12.63 7.66
N LYS A 159 21.05 12.48 6.36
CA LYS A 159 20.71 13.51 5.37
C LYS A 159 19.19 13.65 5.31
N LEU A 160 18.71 14.83 4.96
CA LEU A 160 17.28 15.16 4.93
C LEU A 160 16.47 14.16 4.11
N ASP A 161 16.96 13.79 2.92
CA ASP A 161 16.28 12.83 2.03
C ASP A 161 16.15 11.44 2.69
N GLU A 162 17.21 10.98 3.35
CA GLU A 162 17.21 9.70 4.07
C GLU A 162 16.26 9.72 5.27
N ALA A 163 16.25 10.84 6.01
CA ALA A 163 15.33 11.02 7.13
C ALA A 163 13.87 10.98 6.66
N ILE A 164 13.56 11.66 5.55
CA ILE A 164 12.21 11.64 4.96
C ILE A 164 11.80 10.21 4.56
N TYR A 165 12.66 9.48 3.84
CA TYR A 165 12.35 8.10 3.45
C TYR A 165 12.09 7.21 4.67
N LYS A 166 12.95 7.28 5.70
CA LYS A 166 12.76 6.51 6.94
C LYS A 166 11.45 6.84 7.62
N VAL A 167 11.13 8.11 7.80
CA VAL A 167 9.89 8.51 8.49
C VAL A 167 8.65 8.11 7.68
N VAL A 168 8.66 8.30 6.36
CA VAL A 168 7.52 7.93 5.51
C VAL A 168 7.29 6.42 5.52
N PHE A 169 8.30 5.62 5.16
CA PHE A 169 8.10 4.18 5.00
C PHE A 169 7.93 3.44 6.33
N ILE A 170 8.72 3.78 7.36
CA ILE A 170 8.56 3.18 8.69
C ILE A 170 7.25 3.65 9.32
N GLY A 171 6.90 4.92 9.17
CA GLY A 171 5.63 5.47 9.65
C GLY A 171 4.42 4.78 9.02
N LEU A 172 4.43 4.60 7.70
CA LEU A 172 3.37 3.86 7.00
C LEU A 172 3.29 2.41 7.47
N ALA A 173 4.41 1.71 7.58
CA ALA A 173 4.44 0.33 8.07
C ALA A 173 3.88 0.22 9.50
N SER A 174 4.25 1.14 10.38
CA SER A 174 3.78 1.17 11.77
C SER A 174 2.29 1.49 11.90
N LEU A 175 1.71 2.25 10.99
CA LEU A 175 0.27 2.55 10.96
C LEU A 175 -0.53 1.45 10.26
N THR A 176 0.03 0.82 9.25
CA THR A 176 -0.67 -0.21 8.47
C THR A 176 -0.93 -1.46 9.29
N PHE A 177 0.02 -1.90 10.10
CA PHE A 177 -0.12 -3.12 10.90
C PHE A 177 -1.29 -3.04 11.91
N PRO A 178 -1.40 -2.01 12.78
CA PRO A 178 -2.54 -1.87 13.68
C PRO A 178 -3.87 -1.72 12.95
N HIS A 179 -3.88 -1.04 11.79
CA HIS A 179 -5.09 -0.87 10.98
C HIS A 179 -5.63 -2.20 10.48
N ILE A 180 -4.78 -3.02 9.86
CA ILE A 180 -5.16 -4.36 9.39
C ILE A 180 -5.59 -5.26 10.55
N LEU A 181 -4.89 -5.19 11.69
CA LEU A 181 -5.24 -5.98 12.86
C LEU A 181 -6.62 -5.58 13.43
N LEU A 182 -6.91 -4.29 13.47
CA LEU A 182 -8.18 -3.76 13.97
C LEU A 182 -9.33 -4.14 13.04
N GLU A 183 -9.15 -4.02 11.72
CA GLU A 183 -10.12 -4.45 10.71
C GLU A 183 -10.41 -5.95 10.85
N TYR A 184 -9.38 -6.79 10.96
CA TYR A 184 -9.53 -8.23 11.18
C TYR A 184 -10.27 -8.58 12.48
N LEU A 185 -10.09 -7.81 13.55
CA LEU A 185 -10.78 -8.02 14.84
C LEU A 185 -12.24 -7.57 14.79
N LEU A 186 -12.57 -6.55 13.97
CA LEU A 186 -13.93 -6.04 13.83
C LEU A 186 -14.80 -6.89 12.90
N GLU A 187 -14.20 -7.60 11.94
CA GLU A 187 -14.91 -8.52 11.03
C GLU A 187 -15.27 -9.88 11.67
N LYS A 188 -14.82 -10.14 12.88
CA LYS A 188 -15.16 -11.32 13.68
C LYS A 188 -16.32 -11.07 14.64
#